data_0acf872ecf6f9df91a768a057529eef0
#
_entry.id   0acf872ecf6f9df91a768a057529eef0
#
_cell.length_a   1.000
_cell.length_b   1.000
_cell.length_c   1.000
_cell.angle_alpha   90.00
_cell.angle_beta   90.00
_cell.angle_gamma   90.00
#
_symmetry.space_group_name_H-M   'P 1'
#
loop_
_entity.id
_entity.type
_entity.pdbx_description
1 polymer ?
#
loop_
_entity_poly.entity_id
_entity_poly.type
_entity_poly.pdbx_seq_one_letter_code
_entity_poly.pdbx_strand_id
1 'polypeptide(L)'
;MQIKSWSTPVLLVFLLTFFPAALSAATGSPPEIQILERMELPGGLVREKLRLPGFDPDEAVLAIAIHPASGGPFPVAVVLHSFRGAKENLEAWCRDLAARGIFAIAIDAHLHGERSIAGIFHGDNIASLGGEYSIWVHQTSIARTAKDVSVILDALARRPDVDASRVAATGVSMGGSTAMVLAWREPRVRVVASIVGAVDFWWDVTKLPPGPEQEARRASYGPRLRELVDSIDPKPRFSRIPPKMLFIASGGRDEYIDIESVRRFVADIEPLYGKDRKRLRFLPVPEAGHGVTEDMWKEAQEWIVRGLEKGISGPILDKEGAEPTVERERN
;
A
#
# COMPACT_ATOMS: atom_id res chain seq x y z
N MET A 1 -68.75 26.48 41.14
CA MET A 1 -67.61 26.97 41.91
C MET A 1 -66.37 26.27 41.31
N GLN A 2 -65.71 26.96 40.36
CA GLN A 2 -64.55 26.40 39.62
C GLN A 2 -63.27 26.98 40.21
N ILE A 3 -62.38 26.11 40.65
CA ILE A 3 -61.07 26.46 41.10
C ILE A 3 -60.09 26.30 39.93
N LYS A 4 -59.55 27.40 39.43
CA LYS A 4 -58.46 27.44 38.43
C LYS A 4 -57.11 27.21 39.13
N SER A 5 -56.44 26.14 38.81
CA SER A 5 -55.03 25.91 39.19
C SER A 5 -54.10 26.58 38.19
N TRP A 6 -53.26 27.44 38.68
CA TRP A 6 -52.16 28.07 37.92
C TRP A 6 -50.92 27.21 38.10
N SER A 7 -50.40 26.64 37.04
CA SER A 7 -49.12 25.98 37.01
C SER A 7 -48.06 26.93 36.47
N THR A 8 -47.10 27.29 37.34
CA THR A 8 -45.93 28.07 37.02
C THR A 8 -44.90 27.21 36.26
N PRO A 9 -44.32 27.63 35.12
CA PRO A 9 -43.26 26.90 34.52
C PRO A 9 -41.94 27.13 35.24
N VAL A 10 -41.31 26.07 35.70
CA VAL A 10 -39.93 26.09 36.24
C VAL A 10 -38.97 26.17 35.04
N LEU A 11 -38.31 27.34 34.92
CA LEU A 11 -37.27 27.57 33.94
C LEU A 11 -35.97 26.92 34.42
N LEU A 12 -35.61 25.76 33.87
CA LEU A 12 -34.37 25.06 34.17
C LEU A 12 -33.24 25.72 33.34
N VAL A 13 -32.46 26.58 33.98
CA VAL A 13 -31.27 27.19 33.39
C VAL A 13 -30.14 26.16 33.44
N PHE A 14 -29.79 25.57 32.31
CA PHE A 14 -28.56 24.78 32.18
C PHE A 14 -27.36 25.74 32.08
N LEU A 15 -26.60 25.85 33.15
CA LEU A 15 -25.27 26.43 33.13
C LEU A 15 -24.33 25.47 32.43
N LEU A 16 -24.07 25.73 31.14
CA LEU A 16 -22.96 25.11 30.40
C LEU A 16 -21.63 25.70 30.92
N THR A 17 -21.01 25.00 31.85
CA THR A 17 -19.61 25.25 32.20
C THR A 17 -18.72 24.78 31.04
N PHE A 18 -18.22 25.76 30.29
CA PHE A 18 -17.13 25.50 29.33
C PHE A 18 -15.87 25.12 30.14
N PHE A 19 -15.57 23.84 30.23
CA PHE A 19 -14.22 23.41 30.54
C PHE A 19 -13.38 23.62 29.27
N PRO A 20 -12.30 24.41 29.29
CA PRO A 20 -11.37 24.41 28.19
C PRO A 20 -10.75 22.99 28.14
N ALA A 21 -11.07 22.24 27.11
CA ALA A 21 -10.31 21.02 26.79
C ALA A 21 -8.87 21.48 26.57
N ALA A 22 -8.03 21.24 27.57
CA ALA A 22 -6.60 21.36 27.42
C ALA A 22 -6.22 20.40 26.28
N LEU A 23 -5.81 20.98 25.15
CA LEU A 23 -5.18 20.25 24.07
C LEU A 23 -3.87 19.70 24.64
N SER A 24 -3.94 18.51 25.25
CA SER A 24 -2.76 17.75 25.62
C SER A 24 -2.07 17.44 24.31
N ALA A 25 -1.08 18.24 23.95
CA ALA A 25 -0.09 17.84 22.96
C ALA A 25 0.45 16.50 23.46
N ALA A 26 0.05 15.42 22.81
CA ALA A 26 0.57 14.11 23.08
C ALA A 26 2.07 14.16 22.78
N THR A 27 2.87 14.35 23.83
CA THR A 27 4.31 14.11 23.84
C THR A 27 4.52 12.59 23.86
N GLY A 28 3.90 11.89 22.90
CA GLY A 28 4.16 10.49 22.67
C GLY A 28 5.52 10.39 22.03
N SER A 29 6.40 9.58 22.62
CA SER A 29 7.63 9.14 21.96
C SER A 29 7.28 8.69 20.54
N PRO A 30 8.12 9.01 19.53
CA PRO A 30 7.84 8.60 18.15
C PRO A 30 7.61 7.09 18.13
N PRO A 31 6.67 6.61 17.30
CA PRO A 31 6.27 5.20 17.29
C PRO A 31 7.50 4.30 17.07
N GLU A 32 7.74 3.40 18.01
CA GLU A 32 8.95 2.61 18.10
C GLU A 32 8.74 1.23 17.47
N ILE A 33 9.79 0.71 16.81
CA ILE A 33 9.84 -0.66 16.32
C ILE A 33 10.09 -1.59 17.51
N GLN A 34 9.22 -2.58 17.72
CA GLN A 34 9.43 -3.63 18.70
C GLN A 34 9.84 -4.92 18.01
N ILE A 35 10.97 -5.49 18.41
CA ILE A 35 11.39 -6.83 17.98
C ILE A 35 10.71 -7.84 18.91
N LEU A 36 9.76 -8.60 18.36
CA LEU A 36 9.03 -9.62 19.11
C LEU A 36 9.80 -10.94 19.17
N GLU A 37 10.44 -11.29 18.07
CA GLU A 37 11.25 -12.51 17.94
C GLU A 37 12.47 -12.18 17.06
N ARG A 38 13.59 -12.82 17.35
CA ARG A 38 14.82 -12.74 16.55
C ARG A 38 15.44 -14.12 16.43
N MET A 39 15.79 -14.52 15.23
CA MET A 39 16.34 -15.82 14.90
C MET A 39 17.47 -15.68 13.88
N GLU A 40 18.57 -16.36 14.11
CA GLU A 40 19.62 -16.52 13.10
C GLU A 40 19.20 -17.58 12.08
N LEU A 41 19.45 -17.28 10.81
CA LEU A 41 19.18 -18.17 9.69
C LEU A 41 20.49 -18.60 9.03
N PRO A 42 20.49 -19.74 8.32
CA PRO A 42 21.62 -20.16 7.51
C PRO A 42 22.02 -19.08 6.49
N GLY A 43 23.31 -19.00 6.16
CA GLY A 43 23.83 -18.03 5.20
C GLY A 43 24.11 -16.65 5.80
N GLY A 44 24.23 -16.52 7.13
CA GLY A 44 24.51 -15.27 7.81
C GLY A 44 23.37 -14.25 7.73
N LEU A 45 22.15 -14.74 7.74
CA LEU A 45 20.93 -13.92 7.74
C LEU A 45 20.30 -13.91 9.15
N VAL A 46 19.47 -12.91 9.39
CA VAL A 46 18.63 -12.76 10.58
C VAL A 46 17.20 -12.59 10.16
N ARG A 47 16.30 -13.28 10.84
CA ARG A 47 14.85 -13.11 10.76
C ARG A 47 14.37 -12.41 12.02
N GLU A 48 13.62 -11.35 11.86
CA GLU A 48 12.96 -10.65 12.96
C GLU A 48 11.44 -10.65 12.73
N LYS A 49 10.67 -11.01 13.78
CA LYS A 49 9.24 -10.67 13.83
C LYS A 49 9.11 -9.32 14.50
N LEU A 50 8.47 -8.39 13.82
CA LEU A 50 8.40 -6.99 14.24
C LEU A 50 6.95 -6.58 14.50
N ARG A 51 6.77 -5.72 15.49
CA ARG A 51 5.60 -4.90 15.68
C ARG A 51 5.97 -3.46 15.33
N LEU A 52 5.31 -2.92 14.34
CA LEU A 52 5.59 -1.61 13.75
C LEU A 52 4.42 -0.66 13.97
N PRO A 53 4.67 0.65 13.97
CA PRO A 53 3.58 1.63 13.97
C PRO A 53 2.78 1.56 12.67
N GLY A 54 1.46 1.67 12.78
CA GLY A 54 0.56 1.85 11.64
C GLY A 54 0.24 3.32 11.37
N PHE A 55 -0.44 3.57 10.26
CA PHE A 55 -1.00 4.89 9.95
C PHE A 55 -2.08 5.29 10.98
N ASP A 56 -2.86 4.34 11.46
CA ASP A 56 -3.73 4.53 12.60
C ASP A 56 -2.89 4.30 13.88
N PRO A 57 -2.80 5.29 14.79
CA PRO A 57 -1.97 5.16 15.99
C PRO A 57 -2.37 3.98 16.89
N ASP A 58 -3.63 3.55 16.83
CA ASP A 58 -4.16 2.45 17.64
C ASP A 58 -3.93 1.08 16.98
N GLU A 59 -3.50 1.05 15.71
CA GLU A 59 -3.24 -0.17 14.95
C GLU A 59 -1.74 -0.41 14.78
N ALA A 60 -1.26 -1.56 15.25
CA ALA A 60 0.09 -2.02 14.95
C ALA A 60 0.13 -2.83 13.66
N VAL A 61 1.22 -2.72 12.92
CA VAL A 61 1.51 -3.56 11.77
C VAL A 61 2.49 -4.64 12.15
N LEU A 62 2.11 -5.91 11.95
CA LEU A 62 2.99 -7.05 12.18
C LEU A 62 3.80 -7.32 10.90
N ALA A 63 5.09 -7.60 11.06
CA ALA A 63 6.01 -7.82 9.95
C ALA A 63 6.99 -8.95 10.23
N ILE A 64 7.52 -9.51 9.14
CA ILE A 64 8.73 -10.34 9.15
C ILE A 64 9.79 -9.58 8.36
N ALA A 65 10.91 -9.25 8.99
CA ALA A 65 12.08 -8.74 8.32
C ALA A 65 13.15 -9.83 8.23
N ILE A 66 13.81 -9.93 7.06
CA ILE A 66 14.99 -10.77 6.88
C ILE A 66 16.08 -9.89 6.27
N HIS A 67 17.26 -9.93 6.87
CA HIS A 67 18.39 -9.10 6.48
C HIS A 67 19.73 -9.81 6.81
N PRO A 68 20.87 -9.36 6.26
CA PRO A 68 22.17 -9.88 6.68
C PRO A 68 22.44 -9.62 8.16
N ALA A 69 23.12 -10.56 8.81
CA ALA A 69 23.44 -10.47 10.24
C ALA A 69 24.49 -9.40 10.57
N SER A 70 25.29 -8.99 9.60
CA SER A 70 26.35 -8.00 9.76
C SER A 70 26.54 -7.17 8.51
N GLY A 71 27.15 -6.01 8.65
CA GLY A 71 27.30 -5.01 7.59
C GLY A 71 26.21 -3.93 7.69
N GLY A 72 25.83 -3.37 6.57
CA GLY A 72 24.84 -2.27 6.50
C GLY A 72 25.49 -0.89 6.52
N PRO A 73 24.69 0.18 6.47
CA PRO A 73 23.22 0.13 6.37
C PRO A 73 22.74 -0.46 5.05
N PHE A 74 21.69 -1.30 5.13
CA PHE A 74 21.14 -2.03 4.00
C PHE A 74 20.01 -1.26 3.32
N PRO A 75 19.90 -1.28 1.98
CA PRO A 75 18.72 -0.80 1.28
C PRO A 75 17.49 -1.61 1.68
N VAL A 76 16.31 -1.02 1.56
CA VAL A 76 15.04 -1.62 2.02
C VAL A 76 14.23 -2.13 0.83
N ALA A 77 13.65 -3.32 0.96
CA ALA A 77 12.59 -3.79 0.10
C ALA A 77 11.34 -4.12 0.93
N VAL A 78 10.25 -3.39 0.69
CA VAL A 78 8.93 -3.70 1.25
C VAL A 78 8.26 -4.72 0.35
N VAL A 79 7.86 -5.87 0.91
CA VAL A 79 7.29 -7.01 0.18
C VAL A 79 5.83 -7.20 0.62
N LEU A 80 4.90 -7.19 -0.34
CA LEU A 80 3.47 -7.08 -0.09
C LEU A 80 2.72 -8.30 -0.62
N HIS A 81 1.94 -8.96 0.25
CA HIS A 81 1.24 -10.20 -0.08
C HIS A 81 -0.06 -9.97 -0.88
N SER A 82 -0.58 -11.04 -1.46
CA SER A 82 -1.85 -11.07 -2.18
C SER A 82 -3.05 -10.98 -1.23
N PHE A 83 -4.23 -10.72 -1.78
CA PHE A 83 -5.49 -10.77 -1.05
C PHE A 83 -5.66 -12.12 -0.34
N ARG A 84 -6.14 -12.14 0.90
CA ARG A 84 -6.21 -13.30 1.79
C ARG A 84 -4.85 -13.90 2.20
N GLY A 85 -3.75 -13.28 1.84
CA GLY A 85 -2.41 -13.68 2.26
C GLY A 85 -2.01 -13.12 3.62
N ALA A 86 -0.76 -13.39 3.98
CA ALA A 86 -0.10 -12.87 5.17
C ALA A 86 1.39 -12.70 4.88
N LYS A 87 2.10 -12.00 5.74
CA LYS A 87 3.56 -11.78 5.64
C LYS A 87 4.37 -13.08 5.54
N GLU A 88 3.89 -14.16 6.17
CA GLU A 88 4.54 -15.48 6.14
C GLU A 88 4.62 -16.06 4.71
N ASN A 89 3.66 -15.76 3.85
CA ASN A 89 3.66 -16.24 2.47
C ASN A 89 4.84 -15.69 1.66
N LEU A 90 5.48 -14.60 2.13
CA LEU A 90 6.56 -13.92 1.43
C LEU A 90 7.93 -14.12 2.08
N GLU A 91 8.04 -14.99 3.07
CA GLU A 91 9.29 -15.20 3.81
C GLU A 91 10.42 -15.69 2.88
N ALA A 92 10.10 -16.54 1.90
CA ALA A 92 11.06 -16.99 0.90
C ALA A 92 11.59 -15.82 0.04
N TRP A 93 10.72 -14.92 -0.39
CA TRP A 93 11.11 -13.72 -1.16
C TRP A 93 11.98 -12.76 -0.33
N CYS A 94 11.64 -12.57 0.93
CA CYS A 94 12.47 -11.79 1.85
C CYS A 94 13.85 -12.41 2.02
N ARG A 95 13.94 -13.74 2.08
CA ARG A 95 15.22 -14.47 2.17
C ARG A 95 16.07 -14.30 0.92
N ASP A 96 15.46 -14.41 -0.26
CA ASP A 96 16.14 -14.23 -1.54
C ASP A 96 16.74 -12.82 -1.68
N LEU A 97 15.98 -11.80 -1.27
CA LEU A 97 16.43 -10.41 -1.29
C LEU A 97 17.51 -10.14 -0.23
N ALA A 98 17.35 -10.72 0.97
CA ALA A 98 18.33 -10.58 2.04
C ALA A 98 19.68 -11.23 1.70
N ALA A 99 19.67 -12.37 1.00
CA ALA A 99 20.88 -12.99 0.49
C ALA A 99 21.65 -12.11 -0.52
N ARG A 100 20.98 -11.08 -1.06
CA ARG A 100 21.56 -10.07 -1.95
C ARG A 100 21.90 -8.75 -1.24
N GLY A 101 21.94 -8.74 0.11
CA GLY A 101 22.33 -7.60 0.91
C GLY A 101 21.23 -6.56 1.11
N ILE A 102 19.97 -6.95 1.08
CA ILE A 102 18.81 -6.06 1.23
C ILE A 102 18.10 -6.35 2.56
N PHE A 103 17.68 -5.31 3.27
CA PHE A 103 16.73 -5.43 4.38
C PHE A 103 15.33 -5.62 3.80
N ALA A 104 14.92 -6.88 3.67
CA ALA A 104 13.61 -7.23 3.11
C ALA A 104 12.58 -7.37 4.22
N ILE A 105 11.45 -6.69 4.09
CA ILE A 105 10.39 -6.68 5.09
C ILE A 105 9.03 -6.99 4.47
N ALA A 106 8.42 -8.09 4.87
CA ALA A 106 7.04 -8.44 4.55
C ALA A 106 6.12 -7.99 5.69
N ILE A 107 5.03 -7.32 5.36
CA ILE A 107 4.06 -6.79 6.33
C ILE A 107 2.69 -7.43 6.14
N ASP A 108 1.93 -7.57 7.22
CA ASP A 108 0.50 -7.86 7.11
C ASP A 108 -0.24 -6.63 6.62
N ALA A 109 -0.90 -6.75 5.49
CA ALA A 109 -1.75 -5.70 4.96
C ALA A 109 -2.94 -5.44 5.91
N HIS A 110 -3.53 -4.25 5.81
CA HIS A 110 -4.74 -3.91 6.58
C HIS A 110 -5.82 -4.97 6.40
N LEU A 111 -6.44 -5.43 7.48
CA LEU A 111 -7.42 -6.52 7.56
C LEU A 111 -6.89 -7.92 7.21
N HIS A 112 -5.59 -8.13 7.08
CA HIS A 112 -5.00 -9.43 6.72
C HIS A 112 -4.02 -9.94 7.78
N GLY A 113 -3.66 -11.22 7.69
CA GLY A 113 -2.73 -11.87 8.61
C GLY A 113 -3.16 -11.71 10.07
N GLU A 114 -2.25 -11.31 10.94
CA GLU A 114 -2.53 -11.06 12.36
C GLU A 114 -3.37 -9.78 12.61
N ARG A 115 -3.64 -8.99 11.57
CA ARG A 115 -4.54 -7.82 11.61
C ARG A 115 -5.95 -8.15 11.13
N SER A 116 -6.25 -9.43 10.84
CA SER A 116 -7.55 -9.85 10.37
C SER A 116 -8.59 -9.72 11.49
N ILE A 117 -9.78 -9.23 11.11
CA ILE A 117 -10.94 -9.19 12.01
C ILE A 117 -11.69 -10.50 11.85
N ALA A 118 -12.00 -11.18 12.96
CA ALA A 118 -12.75 -12.44 12.94
C ALA A 118 -14.05 -12.28 12.16
N GLY A 119 -14.26 -13.16 11.18
CA GLY A 119 -15.48 -13.19 10.35
C GLY A 119 -15.40 -12.40 9.04
N ILE A 120 -14.41 -11.49 8.83
CA ILE A 120 -14.27 -10.81 7.54
C ILE A 120 -13.69 -11.74 6.46
N PHE A 121 -12.72 -12.59 6.83
CA PHE A 121 -12.04 -13.48 5.89
C PHE A 121 -12.24 -14.97 6.16
N HIS A 122 -13.13 -15.36 7.10
CA HIS A 122 -13.43 -16.75 7.37
C HIS A 122 -14.46 -17.31 6.39
N GLY A 123 -13.96 -18.22 5.54
CA GLY A 123 -14.77 -18.98 4.61
C GLY A 123 -15.26 -18.16 3.40
N ASP A 124 -16.30 -18.65 2.75
CA ASP A 124 -16.90 -18.09 1.54
C ASP A 124 -17.62 -16.74 1.75
N ASN A 125 -17.52 -16.16 2.97
CA ASN A 125 -18.32 -15.02 3.38
C ASN A 125 -18.03 -13.73 2.60
N ILE A 126 -16.82 -13.51 2.08
CA ILE A 126 -16.56 -12.31 1.28
C ILE A 126 -17.31 -12.35 -0.05
N ALA A 127 -17.34 -13.50 -0.71
CA ALA A 127 -18.13 -13.69 -1.92
C ALA A 127 -19.65 -13.57 -1.63
N SER A 128 -20.10 -13.95 -0.43
CA SER A 128 -21.49 -13.88 -0.01
C SER A 128 -21.95 -12.49 0.45
N LEU A 129 -21.01 -11.58 0.79
CA LEU A 129 -21.33 -10.23 1.26
C LEU A 129 -21.70 -9.22 0.15
N GLY A 130 -21.76 -9.68 -1.12
CA GLY A 130 -22.12 -8.87 -2.27
C GLY A 130 -20.96 -8.07 -2.86
N GLY A 131 -21.02 -7.83 -4.19
CA GLY A 131 -19.91 -7.33 -5.00
C GLY A 131 -19.29 -6.02 -4.51
N GLU A 132 -20.08 -5.01 -4.12
CA GLU A 132 -19.57 -3.70 -3.70
C GLU A 132 -18.79 -3.75 -2.39
N TYR A 133 -19.27 -4.53 -1.42
CA TYR A 133 -18.58 -4.66 -0.13
C TYR A 133 -17.23 -5.36 -0.27
N SER A 134 -17.16 -6.43 -1.06
CA SER A 134 -15.90 -7.13 -1.35
C SER A 134 -14.86 -6.20 -2.02
N ILE A 135 -15.33 -5.40 -2.99
CA ILE A 135 -14.49 -4.38 -3.64
C ILE A 135 -14.03 -3.36 -2.61
N TRP A 136 -14.93 -2.86 -1.75
CA TRP A 136 -14.60 -1.88 -0.72
C TRP A 136 -13.52 -2.40 0.24
N VAL A 137 -13.64 -3.65 0.73
CA VAL A 137 -12.63 -4.28 1.60
C VAL A 137 -11.29 -4.37 0.90
N HIS A 138 -11.26 -4.83 -0.35
CA HIS A 138 -10.03 -4.95 -1.14
C HIS A 138 -9.35 -3.58 -1.35
N GLN A 139 -10.10 -2.58 -1.80
CA GLN A 139 -9.55 -1.24 -2.07
C GLN A 139 -9.14 -0.53 -0.76
N THR A 140 -9.88 -0.74 0.34
CA THR A 140 -9.50 -0.21 1.67
C THR A 140 -8.18 -0.84 2.14
N SER A 141 -8.01 -2.15 1.95
CA SER A 141 -6.76 -2.83 2.31
C SER A 141 -5.58 -2.24 1.55
N ILE A 142 -5.70 -1.98 0.25
CA ILE A 142 -4.66 -1.30 -0.56
C ILE A 142 -4.37 0.10 -0.01
N ALA A 143 -5.41 0.91 0.18
CA ALA A 143 -5.29 2.31 0.60
C ALA A 143 -4.61 2.46 1.96
N ARG A 144 -5.04 1.66 2.94
CA ARG A 144 -4.51 1.71 4.31
C ARG A 144 -3.11 1.14 4.38
N THR A 145 -2.84 0.02 3.72
CA THR A 145 -1.49 -0.56 3.65
C THR A 145 -0.48 0.39 3.02
N ALA A 146 -0.85 1.11 1.97
CA ALA A 146 0.04 2.11 1.39
C ALA A 146 0.39 3.25 2.36
N LYS A 147 -0.55 3.66 3.22
CA LYS A 147 -0.29 4.65 4.29
C LYS A 147 0.57 4.07 5.40
N ASP A 148 0.32 2.81 5.80
CA ASP A 148 1.14 2.10 6.78
C ASP A 148 2.60 2.04 6.34
N VAL A 149 2.86 1.73 5.06
CA VAL A 149 4.23 1.70 4.51
C VAL A 149 4.94 3.03 4.70
N SER A 150 4.28 4.17 4.49
CA SER A 150 4.89 5.48 4.72
C SER A 150 5.35 5.66 6.17
N VAL A 151 4.49 5.29 7.14
CA VAL A 151 4.83 5.36 8.58
C VAL A 151 5.94 4.37 8.96
N ILE A 152 5.89 3.17 8.40
CA ILE A 152 6.92 2.14 8.61
C ILE A 152 8.28 2.62 8.09
N LEU A 153 8.33 3.27 6.94
CA LEU A 153 9.57 3.83 6.40
C LEU A 153 10.14 4.96 7.30
N ASP A 154 9.27 5.76 7.96
CA ASP A 154 9.72 6.73 8.96
C ASP A 154 10.34 6.04 10.19
N ALA A 155 9.77 4.92 10.60
CA ALA A 155 10.31 4.14 11.71
C ALA A 155 11.62 3.42 11.33
N LEU A 156 11.68 2.81 10.15
CA LEU A 156 12.87 2.13 9.64
C LEU A 156 14.06 3.08 9.44
N ALA A 157 13.80 4.34 9.06
CA ALA A 157 14.85 5.35 8.88
C ALA A 157 15.64 5.65 10.17
N ARG A 158 15.13 5.24 11.33
CA ARG A 158 15.82 5.39 12.63
C ARG A 158 16.68 4.18 13.00
N ARG A 159 16.59 3.08 12.25
CA ARG A 159 17.43 1.90 12.46
C ARG A 159 18.84 2.15 11.91
N PRO A 160 19.91 1.87 12.66
CA PRO A 160 21.29 2.09 12.21
C PRO A 160 21.72 1.14 11.09
N ASP A 161 21.05 0.00 10.97
CA ASP A 161 21.30 -1.03 9.96
C ASP A 161 20.51 -0.83 8.65
N VAL A 162 19.69 0.25 8.54
CA VAL A 162 18.83 0.54 7.40
C VAL A 162 19.24 1.82 6.67
N ASP A 163 19.34 1.74 5.34
CA ASP A 163 19.46 2.88 4.45
C ASP A 163 18.12 3.22 3.82
N ALA A 164 17.36 4.07 4.50
CA ALA A 164 16.04 4.50 4.05
C ALA A 164 16.07 5.47 2.83
N SER A 165 17.25 5.81 2.30
CA SER A 165 17.38 6.55 1.04
C SER A 165 17.24 5.65 -0.20
N ARG A 166 17.39 4.34 -0.01
CA ARG A 166 17.31 3.32 -1.06
C ARG A 166 16.18 2.35 -0.75
N VAL A 167 14.98 2.63 -1.27
CA VAL A 167 13.76 1.89 -0.98
C VAL A 167 13.15 1.32 -2.26
N ALA A 168 12.82 0.03 -2.20
CA ALA A 168 11.99 -0.66 -3.18
C ALA A 168 10.66 -1.10 -2.57
N ALA A 169 9.63 -1.22 -3.41
CA ALA A 169 8.37 -1.88 -3.09
C ALA A 169 8.05 -2.94 -4.13
N THR A 170 7.67 -4.12 -3.67
CA THR A 170 7.24 -5.23 -4.54
C THR A 170 6.07 -5.97 -3.93
N GLY A 171 5.31 -6.66 -4.75
CA GLY A 171 4.21 -7.49 -4.26
C GLY A 171 3.44 -8.20 -5.35
N VAL A 172 2.53 -9.06 -4.91
CA VAL A 172 1.71 -9.93 -5.76
C VAL A 172 0.25 -9.51 -5.68
N SER A 173 -0.44 -9.42 -6.81
CA SER A 173 -1.89 -9.19 -6.88
C SER A 173 -2.27 -7.91 -6.12
N MET A 174 -3.03 -7.99 -5.04
CA MET A 174 -3.31 -6.86 -4.14
C MET A 174 -2.03 -6.14 -3.68
N GLY A 175 -0.98 -6.90 -3.34
CA GLY A 175 0.33 -6.34 -2.98
C GLY A 175 1.02 -5.64 -4.15
N GLY A 176 0.88 -6.16 -5.37
CA GLY A 176 1.32 -5.53 -6.61
C GLY A 176 0.59 -4.23 -6.88
N SER A 177 -0.74 -4.22 -6.68
CA SER A 177 -1.57 -3.02 -6.76
C SER A 177 -1.18 -1.98 -5.71
N THR A 178 -0.88 -2.42 -4.47
CA THR A 178 -0.37 -1.54 -3.41
C THR A 178 0.99 -0.94 -3.77
N ALA A 179 1.89 -1.73 -4.39
CA ALA A 179 3.17 -1.23 -4.87
C ALA A 179 2.99 -0.15 -5.97
N MET A 180 1.97 -0.28 -6.82
CA MET A 180 1.62 0.76 -7.80
C MET A 180 1.09 2.05 -7.15
N VAL A 181 0.34 1.94 -6.04
CA VAL A 181 -0.03 3.13 -5.24
C VAL A 181 1.21 3.80 -4.66
N LEU A 182 2.14 3.01 -4.10
CA LEU A 182 3.41 3.53 -3.57
C LEU A 182 4.28 4.17 -4.65
N ALA A 183 4.20 3.69 -5.89
CA ALA A 183 4.95 4.25 -7.01
C ALA A 183 4.70 5.75 -7.21
N TRP A 184 3.47 6.22 -7.10
CA TRP A 184 3.13 7.63 -7.28
C TRP A 184 3.01 8.41 -5.97
N ARG A 185 2.70 7.72 -4.85
CA ARG A 185 2.37 8.37 -3.58
C ARG A 185 3.57 8.54 -2.65
N GLU A 186 4.49 7.55 -2.58
CA GLU A 186 5.61 7.53 -1.63
C GLU A 186 6.92 7.93 -2.31
N PRO A 187 7.43 9.13 -2.08
CA PRO A 187 8.62 9.64 -2.79
C PRO A 187 9.90 8.86 -2.47
N ARG A 188 10.00 8.22 -1.31
CA ARG A 188 11.17 7.41 -0.92
C ARG A 188 11.28 6.11 -1.71
N VAL A 189 10.14 5.55 -2.15
CA VAL A 189 10.13 4.36 -3.01
C VAL A 189 10.62 4.75 -4.39
N ARG A 190 11.78 4.24 -4.79
CA ARG A 190 12.44 4.55 -6.06
C ARG A 190 12.42 3.41 -7.06
N VAL A 191 12.22 2.20 -6.55
CA VAL A 191 12.15 0.96 -7.35
C VAL A 191 10.84 0.27 -7.04
N VAL A 192 10.08 -0.05 -8.07
CA VAL A 192 8.80 -0.74 -7.94
C VAL A 192 8.80 -1.98 -8.81
N ALA A 193 8.34 -3.10 -8.25
CA ALA A 193 8.08 -4.32 -8.99
C ALA A 193 6.67 -4.83 -8.66
N SER A 194 5.72 -4.61 -9.56
CA SER A 194 4.34 -5.10 -9.46
C SER A 194 4.19 -6.40 -10.23
N ILE A 195 3.76 -7.46 -9.55
CA ILE A 195 3.54 -8.77 -10.15
C ILE A 195 2.04 -9.09 -10.08
N VAL A 196 1.41 -9.29 -11.24
CA VAL A 196 -0.03 -9.53 -11.43
C VAL A 196 -0.92 -8.55 -10.64
N GLY A 197 -0.47 -7.29 -10.52
CA GLY A 197 -1.19 -6.21 -9.83
C GLY A 197 -1.96 -5.33 -10.80
N ALA A 198 -3.09 -4.78 -10.35
CA ALA A 198 -3.85 -3.79 -11.10
C ALA A 198 -3.08 -2.46 -11.20
N VAL A 199 -3.22 -1.79 -12.35
CA VAL A 199 -2.61 -0.50 -12.67
C VAL A 199 -3.64 0.56 -13.07
N ASP A 200 -4.85 0.12 -13.40
CA ASP A 200 -6.06 0.90 -13.67
C ASP A 200 -7.17 0.32 -12.79
N PHE A 201 -7.43 0.98 -11.66
CA PHE A 201 -8.32 0.41 -10.65
C PHE A 201 -9.78 0.45 -11.08
N TRP A 202 -10.16 1.40 -11.91
CA TRP A 202 -11.52 1.40 -12.44
C TRP A 202 -11.74 0.31 -13.47
N TRP A 203 -10.74 -0.02 -14.29
CA TRP A 203 -10.83 -1.21 -15.15
C TRP A 203 -10.92 -2.48 -14.31
N ASP A 204 -10.09 -2.59 -13.28
CA ASP A 204 -10.12 -3.76 -12.41
C ASP A 204 -11.45 -3.91 -11.66
N VAL A 205 -11.97 -2.84 -11.09
CA VAL A 205 -13.25 -2.85 -10.34
C VAL A 205 -14.45 -3.11 -11.23
N THR A 206 -14.51 -2.52 -12.41
CA THR A 206 -15.66 -2.64 -13.31
C THR A 206 -15.58 -3.81 -14.26
N LYS A 207 -14.37 -4.34 -14.49
CA LYS A 207 -14.02 -5.33 -15.53
C LYS A 207 -14.36 -4.83 -16.94
N LEU A 208 -14.31 -3.52 -17.12
CA LEU A 208 -14.62 -2.84 -18.39
C LEU A 208 -13.50 -1.87 -18.77
N PRO A 209 -13.16 -1.79 -20.07
CA PRO A 209 -12.24 -0.78 -20.55
C PRO A 209 -12.84 0.63 -20.42
N PRO A 210 -12.01 1.68 -20.39
CA PRO A 210 -12.50 3.05 -20.38
C PRO A 210 -13.49 3.34 -21.52
N GLY A 211 -14.66 3.91 -21.18
CA GLY A 211 -15.73 4.21 -22.10
C GLY A 211 -17.08 4.39 -21.42
N PRO A 212 -18.17 4.64 -22.19
CA PRO A 212 -19.48 4.91 -21.62
C PRO A 212 -20.02 3.81 -20.70
N GLU A 213 -19.73 2.54 -21.00
CA GLU A 213 -20.17 1.40 -20.18
C GLU A 213 -19.45 1.37 -18.82
N GLN A 214 -18.14 1.64 -18.82
CA GLN A 214 -17.38 1.76 -17.60
C GLN A 214 -17.89 2.91 -16.74
N GLU A 215 -18.12 4.08 -17.33
CA GLU A 215 -18.66 5.25 -16.61
C GLU A 215 -20.03 4.99 -16.02
N ALA A 216 -20.91 4.31 -16.75
CA ALA A 216 -22.24 3.90 -16.23
C ALA A 216 -22.10 2.94 -15.04
N ARG A 217 -21.21 1.96 -15.15
CA ARG A 217 -20.91 1.00 -14.05
C ARG A 217 -20.29 1.72 -12.85
N ARG A 218 -19.35 2.60 -13.06
CA ARG A 218 -18.73 3.43 -12.02
C ARG A 218 -19.78 4.28 -11.30
N ALA A 219 -20.68 4.91 -12.04
CA ALA A 219 -21.76 5.72 -11.48
C ALA A 219 -22.75 4.91 -10.62
N SER A 220 -22.88 3.59 -10.85
CA SER A 220 -23.77 2.71 -10.07
C SER A 220 -23.23 2.37 -8.67
N TYR A 221 -21.94 2.56 -8.41
CA TYR A 221 -21.36 2.33 -7.08
C TYR A 221 -21.66 3.49 -6.12
N GLY A 222 -21.70 3.18 -4.83
CA GLY A 222 -21.89 4.18 -3.78
C GLY A 222 -20.78 5.23 -3.75
N PRO A 223 -21.06 6.48 -3.31
CA PRO A 223 -20.12 7.59 -3.36
C PRO A 223 -18.83 7.33 -2.59
N ARG A 224 -18.92 6.64 -1.44
CA ARG A 224 -17.74 6.30 -0.62
C ARG A 224 -16.77 5.35 -1.34
N LEU A 225 -17.30 4.36 -2.07
CA LEU A 225 -16.44 3.46 -2.85
C LEU A 225 -15.79 4.21 -4.01
N ARG A 226 -16.54 5.06 -4.70
CA ARG A 226 -15.99 5.88 -5.80
C ARG A 226 -14.85 6.78 -5.32
N GLU A 227 -15.06 7.50 -4.23
CA GLU A 227 -14.03 8.35 -3.61
C GLU A 227 -12.78 7.55 -3.22
N LEU A 228 -12.97 6.37 -2.61
CA LEU A 228 -11.88 5.49 -2.23
C LEU A 228 -11.05 5.07 -3.44
N VAL A 229 -11.68 4.53 -4.49
CA VAL A 229 -10.98 4.09 -5.71
C VAL A 229 -10.28 5.28 -6.37
N ASP A 230 -10.98 6.41 -6.53
CA ASP A 230 -10.41 7.64 -7.11
C ASP A 230 -9.18 8.14 -6.33
N SER A 231 -9.16 7.95 -5.01
CA SER A 231 -8.07 8.42 -4.15
C SER A 231 -6.77 7.62 -4.31
N ILE A 232 -6.85 6.37 -4.78
CA ILE A 232 -5.71 5.46 -4.87
C ILE A 232 -5.36 4.98 -6.28
N ASP A 233 -6.23 5.21 -7.28
CA ASP A 233 -6.01 4.74 -8.64
C ASP A 233 -4.70 5.29 -9.24
N PRO A 234 -3.76 4.42 -9.66
CA PRO A 234 -2.52 4.85 -10.31
C PRO A 234 -2.75 5.46 -11.69
N LYS A 235 -3.80 5.06 -12.40
CA LYS A 235 -4.05 5.46 -13.78
C LYS A 235 -4.08 6.97 -14.00
N PRO A 236 -4.84 7.79 -13.26
CA PRO A 236 -4.82 9.25 -13.43
C PRO A 236 -3.55 9.91 -12.88
N ARG A 237 -2.67 9.15 -12.20
CA ARG A 237 -1.46 9.65 -11.53
C ARG A 237 -0.15 9.11 -12.09
N PHE A 238 -0.21 8.38 -13.20
CA PHE A 238 0.95 7.72 -13.78
C PHE A 238 2.10 8.70 -14.12
N SER A 239 1.81 9.95 -14.41
CA SER A 239 2.81 10.99 -14.66
C SER A 239 3.71 11.29 -13.46
N ARG A 240 3.30 10.92 -12.24
CA ARG A 240 4.10 11.06 -11.00
C ARG A 240 5.07 9.90 -10.77
N ILE A 241 5.04 8.85 -11.58
CA ILE A 241 5.87 7.65 -11.39
C ILE A 241 7.29 7.85 -11.92
N PRO A 242 7.51 8.36 -13.15
CA PRO A 242 8.86 8.65 -13.61
C PRO A 242 9.53 9.72 -12.75
N PRO A 243 10.84 9.64 -12.50
CA PRO A 243 11.82 8.73 -13.12
C PRO A 243 12.09 7.44 -12.31
N LYS A 244 11.18 6.98 -11.47
CA LYS A 244 11.36 5.75 -10.68
C LYS A 244 11.55 4.54 -11.59
N MET A 245 12.27 3.52 -11.10
CA MET A 245 12.34 2.24 -11.80
C MET A 245 11.04 1.47 -11.61
N LEU A 246 10.36 1.14 -12.71
CA LEU A 246 9.08 0.44 -12.70
C LEU A 246 9.18 -0.87 -13.50
N PHE A 247 8.95 -1.98 -12.81
CA PHE A 247 8.75 -3.29 -13.38
C PHE A 247 7.30 -3.73 -13.18
N ILE A 248 6.68 -4.24 -14.24
CA ILE A 248 5.33 -4.81 -14.19
C ILE A 248 5.39 -6.17 -14.87
N ALA A 249 4.93 -7.22 -14.18
CA ALA A 249 4.73 -8.54 -14.76
C ALA A 249 3.24 -8.89 -14.74
N SER A 250 2.72 -9.47 -15.82
CA SER A 250 1.31 -9.85 -15.95
C SER A 250 1.14 -11.13 -16.72
N GLY A 251 0.16 -11.94 -16.30
CA GLY A 251 -0.25 -13.14 -17.03
C GLY A 251 -1.13 -12.79 -18.23
N GLY A 252 -0.92 -13.49 -19.35
CA GLY A 252 -1.74 -13.32 -20.56
C GLY A 252 -3.12 -13.97 -20.44
N ARG A 253 -3.27 -14.92 -19.49
CA ARG A 253 -4.52 -15.63 -19.18
C ARG A 253 -5.02 -15.30 -17.76
N ASP A 254 -4.64 -14.15 -17.25
CA ASP A 254 -5.06 -13.70 -15.92
C ASP A 254 -6.56 -13.34 -15.96
N GLU A 255 -7.36 -14.08 -15.19
CA GLU A 255 -8.81 -13.92 -15.11
C GLU A 255 -9.24 -12.78 -14.18
N TYR A 256 -8.31 -12.25 -13.36
CA TYR A 256 -8.57 -11.14 -12.44
C TYR A 256 -8.08 -9.81 -12.98
N ILE A 257 -6.86 -9.76 -13.50
CA ILE A 257 -6.24 -8.52 -14.02
C ILE A 257 -6.11 -8.63 -15.54
N ASP A 258 -6.95 -7.92 -16.25
CA ASP A 258 -6.92 -7.88 -17.71
C ASP A 258 -5.58 -7.33 -18.20
N ILE A 259 -4.81 -8.15 -18.91
CA ILE A 259 -3.50 -7.75 -19.46
C ILE A 259 -3.59 -6.54 -20.39
N GLU A 260 -4.73 -6.33 -21.03
CA GLU A 260 -4.93 -5.18 -21.92
C GLU A 260 -4.97 -3.87 -21.13
N SER A 261 -5.49 -3.88 -19.90
CA SER A 261 -5.42 -2.73 -19.00
C SER A 261 -3.96 -2.36 -18.69
N VAL A 262 -3.11 -3.37 -18.48
CA VAL A 262 -1.68 -3.19 -18.21
C VAL A 262 -0.94 -2.70 -19.45
N ARG A 263 -1.23 -3.26 -20.63
CA ARG A 263 -0.63 -2.80 -21.89
C ARG A 263 -0.92 -1.34 -22.19
N ARG A 264 -2.16 -0.92 -21.99
CA ARG A 264 -2.54 0.50 -22.15
C ARG A 264 -1.85 1.40 -21.14
N PHE A 265 -1.79 0.98 -19.88
CA PHE A 265 -1.06 1.74 -18.87
C PHE A 265 0.41 1.89 -19.25
N VAL A 266 1.07 0.81 -19.68
CA VAL A 266 2.48 0.85 -20.11
C VAL A 266 2.66 1.74 -21.34
N ALA A 267 1.79 1.66 -22.33
CA ALA A 267 1.83 2.53 -23.51
C ALA A 267 1.69 4.01 -23.16
N ASP A 268 0.84 4.35 -22.20
CA ASP A 268 0.64 5.72 -21.75
C ASP A 268 1.81 6.29 -20.94
N ILE A 269 2.44 5.45 -20.10
CA ILE A 269 3.54 5.92 -19.23
C ILE A 269 4.90 5.92 -19.95
N GLU A 270 5.11 5.04 -20.92
CA GLU A 270 6.39 4.86 -21.60
C GLU A 270 6.98 6.16 -22.19
N PRO A 271 6.20 7.03 -22.86
CA PRO A 271 6.72 8.29 -23.39
C PRO A 271 7.27 9.22 -22.32
N LEU A 272 6.75 9.15 -21.09
CA LEU A 272 7.18 9.99 -19.98
C LEU A 272 8.57 9.63 -19.44
N TYR A 273 9.05 8.44 -19.74
CA TYR A 273 10.42 8.05 -19.39
C TYR A 273 11.46 8.63 -20.36
N GLY A 274 11.09 9.00 -21.58
CA GLY A 274 12.02 9.61 -22.56
C GLY A 274 13.36 8.86 -22.63
N LYS A 275 14.48 9.57 -22.36
CA LYS A 275 15.82 8.99 -22.35
C LYS A 275 16.06 7.91 -21.26
N ASP A 276 15.21 7.90 -20.24
CA ASP A 276 15.26 6.95 -19.13
C ASP A 276 14.40 5.71 -19.35
N ARG A 277 13.98 5.44 -20.60
CA ARG A 277 13.12 4.30 -20.98
C ARG A 277 13.59 2.96 -20.37
N LYS A 278 14.87 2.76 -20.16
CA LYS A 278 15.47 1.60 -19.49
C LYS A 278 15.04 1.41 -18.03
N ARG A 279 14.39 2.41 -17.44
CA ARG A 279 13.81 2.36 -16.08
C ARG A 279 12.36 1.83 -16.07
N LEU A 280 11.80 1.53 -17.23
CA LEU A 280 10.51 0.87 -17.38
C LEU A 280 10.71 -0.50 -18.00
N ARG A 281 10.14 -1.53 -17.38
CA ARG A 281 10.14 -2.91 -17.87
C ARG A 281 8.74 -3.51 -17.72
N PHE A 282 8.18 -3.98 -18.81
CA PHE A 282 6.97 -4.78 -18.82
C PHE A 282 7.31 -6.22 -19.25
N LEU A 283 6.87 -7.20 -18.46
CA LEU A 283 7.02 -8.63 -18.70
C LEU A 283 5.63 -9.26 -18.84
N PRO A 284 5.07 -9.34 -20.05
CA PRO A 284 3.91 -10.18 -20.30
C PRO A 284 4.34 -11.65 -20.35
N VAL A 285 3.62 -12.52 -19.63
CA VAL A 285 3.80 -13.98 -19.69
C VAL A 285 2.55 -14.59 -20.29
N PRO A 286 2.52 -14.90 -21.61
CA PRO A 286 1.29 -15.20 -22.35
C PRO A 286 0.47 -16.34 -21.78
N GLU A 287 1.12 -17.39 -21.27
CA GLU A 287 0.46 -18.60 -20.80
C GLU A 287 0.11 -18.57 -19.29
N ALA A 288 0.60 -17.57 -18.55
CA ALA A 288 0.33 -17.46 -17.12
C ALA A 288 -1.07 -16.94 -16.85
N GLY A 289 -1.73 -17.50 -15.83
CA GLY A 289 -2.94 -16.96 -15.19
C GLY A 289 -2.60 -15.98 -14.08
N HIS A 290 -3.49 -15.87 -13.09
CA HIS A 290 -3.30 -15.01 -11.91
C HIS A 290 -2.37 -15.65 -10.88
N GLY A 291 -1.13 -15.85 -11.24
CA GLY A 291 -0.11 -16.47 -10.39
C GLY A 291 1.27 -15.96 -10.72
N VAL A 292 2.19 -16.13 -9.77
CA VAL A 292 3.59 -15.77 -9.96
C VAL A 292 4.33 -16.92 -10.58
N THR A 293 4.92 -16.72 -11.75
CA THR A 293 5.87 -17.68 -12.33
C THR A 293 7.28 -17.45 -11.77
N GLU A 294 8.13 -18.44 -11.87
CA GLU A 294 9.54 -18.34 -11.47
C GLU A 294 10.24 -17.18 -12.19
N ASP A 295 9.99 -17.03 -13.50
CA ASP A 295 10.57 -15.95 -14.31
C ASP A 295 10.09 -14.57 -13.84
N MET A 296 8.80 -14.42 -13.49
CA MET A 296 8.29 -13.15 -12.97
C MET A 296 9.02 -12.73 -11.69
N TRP A 297 9.21 -13.68 -10.74
CA TRP A 297 9.91 -13.38 -9.51
C TRP A 297 11.39 -13.13 -9.72
N LYS A 298 12.05 -13.96 -10.52
CA LYS A 298 13.47 -13.81 -10.84
C LYS A 298 13.78 -12.45 -11.49
N GLU A 299 13.02 -12.04 -12.50
CA GLU A 299 13.21 -10.74 -13.15
C GLU A 299 12.88 -9.58 -12.20
N ALA A 300 11.85 -9.70 -11.35
CA ALA A 300 11.52 -8.70 -10.34
C ALA A 300 12.65 -8.55 -9.31
N GLN A 301 13.21 -9.66 -8.83
CA GLN A 301 14.33 -9.68 -7.90
C GLN A 301 15.57 -8.98 -8.51
N GLU A 302 15.93 -9.32 -9.73
CA GLU A 302 17.07 -8.70 -10.44
C GLU A 302 16.83 -7.19 -10.65
N TRP A 303 15.58 -6.81 -10.95
CA TRP A 303 15.18 -5.41 -11.09
C TRP A 303 15.36 -4.62 -9.79
N ILE A 304 14.90 -5.19 -8.67
CA ILE A 304 15.03 -4.59 -7.35
C ILE A 304 16.50 -4.43 -6.97
N VAL A 305 17.28 -5.50 -7.05
CA VAL A 305 18.71 -5.49 -6.71
C VAL A 305 19.44 -4.43 -7.52
N ARG A 306 19.29 -4.44 -8.86
CA ARG A 306 19.93 -3.46 -9.75
C ARG A 306 19.54 -2.01 -9.40
N GLY A 307 18.27 -1.78 -9.05
CA GLY A 307 17.78 -0.45 -8.74
C GLY A 307 18.27 0.07 -7.39
N LEU A 308 18.46 -0.82 -6.43
CA LEU A 308 18.95 -0.47 -5.10
C LEU A 308 20.47 -0.35 -5.03
N GLU A 309 21.23 -1.13 -5.81
CA GLU A 309 22.71 -1.04 -5.83
C GLU A 309 23.23 0.27 -6.40
N LYS A 310 22.64 0.74 -7.48
CA LYS A 310 23.18 1.88 -8.26
C LYS A 310 22.77 3.25 -7.75
N GLY A 311 21.88 3.32 -6.76
CA GLY A 311 21.27 4.57 -6.35
C GLY A 311 20.72 5.33 -7.57
N ILE A 312 19.42 5.54 -7.66
CA ILE A 312 18.86 6.31 -8.77
C ILE A 312 19.24 7.76 -8.57
N SER A 313 20.30 8.20 -9.28
CA SER A 313 20.71 9.60 -9.34
C SER A 313 19.71 10.35 -10.23
N GLY A 314 18.78 11.05 -9.63
CA GLY A 314 17.87 11.96 -10.31
C GLY A 314 17.25 12.89 -9.27
N PRO A 315 16.90 14.13 -9.61
CA PRO A 315 16.30 15.04 -8.66
C PRO A 315 15.04 14.39 -8.07
N ILE A 316 14.96 14.37 -6.75
CA ILE A 316 13.71 14.23 -6.04
C ILE A 316 12.86 15.41 -6.50
N LEU A 317 11.65 15.18 -7.00
CA LEU A 317 10.70 16.27 -7.19
C LEU A 317 10.63 17.01 -5.87
N ASP A 318 11.09 18.27 -5.88
CA ASP A 318 11.00 19.14 -4.73
C ASP A 318 9.55 19.21 -4.26
N LYS A 319 9.39 19.51 -2.97
CA LYS A 319 8.14 19.47 -2.19
C LYS A 319 6.96 20.33 -2.72
N GLU A 320 6.98 20.79 -3.95
CA GLU A 320 5.94 21.65 -4.57
C GLU A 320 4.73 20.89 -5.13
N GLY A 321 4.57 19.62 -4.80
CA GLY A 321 3.39 18.82 -5.13
C GLY A 321 2.44 18.56 -3.95
N ALA A 322 2.49 19.39 -2.90
CA ALA A 322 1.47 19.34 -1.86
C ALA A 322 0.12 19.77 -2.47
N GLU A 323 -0.87 18.90 -2.41
CA GLU A 323 -2.26 19.24 -2.74
C GLU A 323 -2.64 20.52 -1.99
N PRO A 324 -3.38 21.46 -2.63
CA PRO A 324 -3.91 22.60 -1.90
C PRO A 324 -4.75 22.07 -0.76
N THR A 325 -4.41 22.48 0.45
CA THR A 325 -5.23 22.28 1.65
C THR A 325 -6.62 22.82 1.32
N VAL A 326 -7.58 21.93 1.21
CA VAL A 326 -9.00 22.32 1.19
C VAL A 326 -9.25 22.94 2.56
N GLU A 327 -9.26 24.26 2.62
CA GLU A 327 -9.79 24.99 3.76
C GLU A 327 -11.23 24.52 3.97
N ARG A 328 -11.45 23.87 5.09
CA ARG A 328 -12.79 23.60 5.58
C ARG A 328 -13.40 24.94 5.94
N GLU A 329 -14.17 25.53 5.03
CA GLU A 329 -15.12 26.55 5.39
C GLU A 329 -16.06 25.95 6.43
N ARG A 330 -15.97 26.52 7.62
CA ARG A 330 -16.96 26.33 8.69
C ARG A 330 -18.16 27.18 8.31
N ASN A 331 -19.25 26.55 8.03
CA ASN A 331 -20.59 27.07 8.27
C ASN A 331 -21.43 25.96 8.93
#